data_6c02040785d09102db32a8b6ed66ac0e
#
_entry.id   6c02040785d09102db32a8b6ed66ac0e
#
_cell.length_a   1.000
_cell.length_b   1.000
_cell.length_c   1.000
_cell.angle_alpha   90.00
_cell.angle_beta   90.00
_cell.angle_gamma   90.00
#
_symmetry.space_group_name_H-M   'P 1'
#
loop_
_entity.id
_entity.type
_entity.pdbx_description
1 polymer ?
#
loop_
_entity_poly.entity_id
_entity_poly.type
_entity_poly.pdbx_seq_one_letter_code
_entity_poly.pdbx_strand_id
1 'polypeptide(L)'
;MERGALFWLSDEAWAAIEPHLPHGKPGKPRVDDRRVISGILHVLKVGCRWRDVPEAYGPAKTIYNRYHRWSQRRIWQRIFEKMAAAGPVPDELSIDSTHIKAHRSAQGSKGGRGAQAIGTSRGGRTSKIHCLADGKGRPVAFVLTPGNIADITMALPLLQAVAPPKRLLADMAYDADSLRNWLKQTKVQAVIPSSAARRTPYPLDRRAYPRRNVIERLFCRLKNWRRIATRYDRLAQNYLSAIALVSIVAAWI
;
A
#
# COMPACT_ATOMS: atom_id res chain seq x y z
N MET A 1 -5.80 -6.44 -22.27
CA MET A 1 -6.40 -5.08 -22.34
C MET A 1 -5.74 -4.34 -23.49
N GLU A 2 -6.51 -3.98 -24.50
CA GLU A 2 -6.03 -3.22 -25.66
C GLU A 2 -5.32 -1.93 -25.22
N ARG A 3 -4.26 -1.57 -25.93
CA ARG A 3 -3.55 -0.29 -25.72
C ARG A 3 -4.51 0.85 -26.10
N GLY A 4 -5.15 1.47 -25.11
CA GLY A 4 -6.07 2.59 -25.33
C GLY A 4 -7.38 2.54 -24.55
N ALA A 5 -7.71 1.41 -23.91
CA ALA A 5 -8.94 1.31 -23.13
C ALA A 5 -8.90 2.25 -21.91
N LEU A 6 -9.93 3.09 -21.77
CA LEU A 6 -10.10 3.97 -20.62
C LEU A 6 -10.45 3.15 -19.37
N PHE A 7 -9.86 3.51 -18.23
CA PHE A 7 -10.22 2.90 -16.95
C PHE A 7 -11.36 3.68 -16.32
N TRP A 8 -12.48 3.02 -16.09
CA TRP A 8 -13.60 3.57 -15.34
C TRP A 8 -13.88 2.75 -14.09
N LEU A 9 -14.23 3.42 -12.99
CA LEU A 9 -14.77 2.74 -11.81
C LEU A 9 -16.11 2.08 -12.18
N SER A 10 -16.27 0.80 -11.84
CA SER A 10 -17.56 0.12 -11.93
C SER A 10 -18.57 0.74 -10.95
N ASP A 11 -19.84 0.41 -11.09
CA ASP A 11 -20.89 0.90 -10.18
C ASP A 11 -20.65 0.37 -8.76
N GLU A 12 -20.25 -0.88 -8.62
CA GLU A 12 -19.92 -1.50 -7.33
C GLU A 12 -18.71 -0.81 -6.68
N ALA A 13 -17.66 -0.56 -7.46
CA ALA A 13 -16.46 0.13 -6.95
C ALA A 13 -16.79 1.57 -6.54
N TRP A 14 -17.65 2.24 -7.28
CA TRP A 14 -18.12 3.58 -6.94
C TRP A 14 -18.93 3.57 -5.65
N ALA A 15 -19.94 2.70 -5.55
CA ALA A 15 -20.77 2.57 -4.37
C ALA A 15 -19.97 2.28 -3.08
N ALA A 16 -18.87 1.54 -3.20
CA ALA A 16 -18.00 1.26 -2.06
C ALA A 16 -17.16 2.48 -1.65
N ILE A 17 -16.76 3.36 -2.57
CA ILE A 17 -15.88 4.51 -2.30
C ILE A 17 -16.69 5.76 -1.91
N GLU A 18 -17.81 6.01 -2.58
CA GLU A 18 -18.58 7.25 -2.47
C GLU A 18 -18.95 7.64 -1.02
N PRO A 19 -19.44 6.74 -0.15
CA PRO A 19 -19.82 7.07 1.22
C PRO A 19 -18.67 7.61 2.09
N HIS A 20 -17.43 7.33 1.67
CA HIS A 20 -16.23 7.74 2.40
C HIS A 20 -15.62 9.05 1.89
N LEU A 21 -16.17 9.62 0.82
CA LEU A 21 -15.69 10.88 0.26
C LEU A 21 -16.07 12.07 1.16
N PRO A 22 -15.30 13.16 1.13
CA PRO A 22 -15.68 14.37 1.87
C PRO A 22 -16.95 14.99 1.28
N HIS A 23 -17.96 15.22 2.10
CA HIS A 23 -19.22 15.90 1.73
C HIS A 23 -19.38 17.23 2.48
N GLY A 24 -20.36 18.02 2.10
CA GLY A 24 -20.84 19.18 2.87
C GLY A 24 -19.87 20.35 3.02
N LYS A 25 -18.90 20.53 2.11
CA LYS A 25 -18.02 21.69 2.18
C LYS A 25 -18.67 22.92 1.52
N PRO A 26 -18.54 24.11 2.14
CA PRO A 26 -19.00 25.35 1.54
C PRO A 26 -18.24 25.66 0.24
N GLY A 27 -18.86 26.40 -0.67
CA GLY A 27 -18.30 26.85 -1.94
C GLY A 27 -18.89 26.14 -3.17
N LYS A 28 -18.28 26.38 -4.32
CA LYS A 28 -18.75 25.80 -5.60
C LYS A 28 -18.75 24.27 -5.55
N PRO A 29 -19.84 23.62 -6.02
CA PRO A 29 -19.90 22.17 -6.11
C PRO A 29 -18.68 21.58 -6.83
N ARG A 30 -18.23 20.44 -6.35
CA ARG A 30 -17.10 19.75 -6.99
C ARG A 30 -17.52 19.20 -8.35
N VAL A 31 -16.57 19.14 -9.28
CA VAL A 31 -16.71 18.36 -10.50
C VAL A 31 -16.93 16.90 -10.11
N ASP A 32 -17.70 16.15 -10.92
CA ASP A 32 -17.99 14.74 -10.78
C ASP A 32 -16.79 13.94 -10.22
N ASP A 33 -16.94 13.49 -8.97
CA ASP A 33 -15.88 12.80 -8.24
C ASP A 33 -15.57 11.43 -8.87
N ARG A 34 -16.58 10.70 -9.36
CA ARG A 34 -16.38 9.39 -10.01
C ARG A 34 -15.52 9.52 -11.26
N ARG A 35 -15.82 10.50 -12.10
CA ARG A 35 -15.04 10.78 -13.32
C ARG A 35 -13.60 11.16 -12.98
N VAL A 36 -13.39 12.06 -12.02
CA VAL A 36 -12.04 12.50 -11.62
C VAL A 36 -11.24 11.37 -11.00
N ILE A 37 -11.85 10.54 -10.14
CA ILE A 37 -11.17 9.40 -9.51
C ILE A 37 -10.83 8.33 -10.56
N SER A 38 -11.73 8.07 -11.52
CA SER A 38 -11.44 7.18 -12.65
C SER A 38 -10.23 7.66 -13.44
N GLY A 39 -10.12 8.98 -13.70
CA GLY A 39 -8.95 9.57 -14.35
C GLY A 39 -7.67 9.43 -13.53
N ILE A 40 -7.73 9.59 -12.21
CA ILE A 40 -6.59 9.34 -11.32
C ILE A 40 -6.15 7.87 -11.44
N LEU A 41 -7.10 6.94 -11.32
CA LEU A 41 -6.85 5.50 -11.42
C LEU A 41 -6.27 5.13 -12.80
N HIS A 42 -6.79 5.72 -13.88
CA HIS A 42 -6.23 5.53 -15.22
C HIS A 42 -4.75 5.90 -15.27
N VAL A 43 -4.36 7.09 -14.75
CA VAL A 43 -2.96 7.50 -14.68
C VAL A 43 -2.12 6.52 -13.86
N LEU A 44 -2.63 6.04 -12.72
CA LEU A 44 -1.93 5.08 -11.87
C LEU A 44 -1.76 3.72 -12.57
N LYS A 45 -2.76 3.27 -13.32
CA LYS A 45 -2.78 1.99 -14.04
C LYS A 45 -1.85 2.00 -15.25
N VAL A 46 -2.02 2.99 -16.14
CA VAL A 46 -1.34 3.08 -17.43
C VAL A 46 0.08 3.64 -17.29
N GLY A 47 0.31 4.49 -16.28
CA GLY A 47 1.61 5.11 -16.02
C GLY A 47 1.88 6.35 -16.87
N CYS A 48 0.90 6.90 -17.59
CA CYS A 48 1.06 8.12 -18.38
C CYS A 48 1.42 9.33 -17.49
N ARG A 49 1.93 10.42 -18.11
CA ARG A 49 2.15 11.67 -17.37
C ARG A 49 0.79 12.29 -17.02
N TRP A 50 0.72 13.01 -15.91
CA TRP A 50 -0.52 13.68 -15.49
C TRP A 50 -1.10 14.60 -16.57
N ARG A 51 -0.26 15.25 -17.36
CA ARG A 51 -0.71 16.14 -18.45
C ARG A 51 -1.29 15.40 -19.66
N ASP A 52 -0.97 14.10 -19.80
CA ASP A 52 -1.40 13.24 -20.92
C ASP A 52 -2.62 12.39 -20.55
N VAL A 53 -3.30 12.72 -19.45
CA VAL A 53 -4.54 12.03 -19.05
C VAL A 53 -5.62 12.29 -20.13
N PRO A 54 -6.37 11.27 -20.57
CA PRO A 54 -7.42 11.43 -21.57
C PRO A 54 -8.46 12.48 -21.19
N GLU A 55 -8.87 13.30 -22.16
CA GLU A 55 -9.83 14.40 -21.99
C GLU A 55 -11.22 13.92 -21.50
N ALA A 56 -11.57 12.66 -21.75
CA ALA A 56 -12.79 12.04 -21.24
C ALA A 56 -12.97 12.15 -19.72
N TYR A 57 -11.85 12.25 -18.97
CA TYR A 57 -11.89 12.44 -17.52
C TYR A 57 -11.95 13.92 -17.09
N GLY A 58 -11.87 14.83 -18.04
CA GLY A 58 -11.81 16.27 -17.82
C GLY A 58 -10.37 16.82 -17.79
N PRO A 59 -10.21 18.11 -17.44
CA PRO A 59 -8.92 18.78 -17.52
C PRO A 59 -7.85 18.12 -16.63
N ALA A 60 -6.70 17.82 -17.20
CA ALA A 60 -5.56 17.19 -16.52
C ALA A 60 -5.16 17.91 -15.20
N LYS A 61 -5.22 19.27 -15.20
CA LYS A 61 -4.96 20.07 -14.01
C LYS A 61 -5.96 19.81 -12.88
N THR A 62 -7.23 19.57 -13.19
CA THR A 62 -8.28 19.26 -12.23
C THR A 62 -8.02 17.91 -11.58
N ILE A 63 -7.69 16.90 -12.38
CA ILE A 63 -7.40 15.52 -11.94
C ILE A 63 -6.16 15.51 -11.04
N TYR A 64 -5.05 16.12 -11.49
CA TYR A 64 -3.82 16.20 -10.69
C TYR A 64 -4.03 16.96 -9.38
N ASN A 65 -4.71 18.12 -9.42
CA ASN A 65 -4.95 18.94 -8.23
C ASN A 65 -5.85 18.22 -7.21
N ARG A 66 -6.84 17.42 -7.68
CA ARG A 66 -7.65 16.59 -6.79
C ARG A 66 -6.79 15.53 -6.12
N TYR A 67 -6.03 14.77 -6.89
CA TYR A 67 -5.12 13.76 -6.37
C TYR A 67 -4.17 14.36 -5.36
N HIS A 68 -3.43 15.42 -5.72
CA HIS A 68 -2.44 16.05 -4.85
C HIS A 68 -3.06 16.62 -3.57
N ARG A 69 -4.10 17.45 -3.66
CA ARG A 69 -4.74 18.04 -2.48
C ARG A 69 -5.33 17.01 -1.53
N TRP A 70 -5.91 15.95 -2.05
CA TRP A 70 -6.46 14.87 -1.23
C TRP A 70 -5.36 13.99 -0.64
N SER A 71 -4.24 13.85 -1.31
CA SER A 71 -3.04 13.21 -0.76
C SER A 71 -2.50 14.00 0.43
N GLN A 72 -2.31 15.32 0.29
CA GLN A 72 -1.81 16.17 1.40
C GLN A 72 -2.74 16.17 2.62
N ARG A 73 -4.01 15.98 2.41
CA ARG A 73 -5.03 15.87 3.48
C ARG A 73 -5.24 14.44 3.97
N ARG A 74 -4.47 13.48 3.50
CA ARG A 74 -4.56 12.05 3.83
C ARG A 74 -5.96 11.45 3.59
N ILE A 75 -6.74 11.99 2.64
CA ILE A 75 -8.11 11.52 2.39
C ILE A 75 -8.09 10.10 1.87
N TRP A 76 -7.19 9.78 0.91
CA TRP A 76 -7.06 8.45 0.33
C TRP A 76 -6.71 7.38 1.37
N GLN A 77 -5.78 7.70 2.28
CA GLN A 77 -5.41 6.80 3.37
C GLN A 77 -6.59 6.58 4.32
N ARG A 78 -7.32 7.64 4.71
CA ARG A 78 -8.49 7.48 5.58
C ARG A 78 -9.61 6.64 4.95
N ILE A 79 -9.82 6.72 3.64
CA ILE A 79 -10.77 5.85 2.94
C ILE A 79 -10.30 4.40 3.05
N PHE A 80 -9.01 4.14 2.74
CA PHE A 80 -8.42 2.82 2.87
C PHE A 80 -8.54 2.28 4.31
N GLU A 81 -8.15 3.06 5.30
CA GLU A 81 -8.20 2.70 6.72
C GLU A 81 -9.63 2.34 7.16
N LYS A 82 -10.63 3.12 6.75
CA LYS A 82 -12.05 2.84 7.04
C LYS A 82 -12.53 1.54 6.40
N MET A 83 -12.18 1.30 5.15
CA MET A 83 -12.56 0.05 4.47
C MET A 83 -11.85 -1.15 5.08
N ALA A 84 -10.57 -1.02 5.43
CA ALA A 84 -9.80 -2.08 6.08
C ALA A 84 -10.34 -2.41 7.49
N ALA A 85 -10.87 -1.41 8.20
CA ALA A 85 -11.45 -1.56 9.53
C ALA A 85 -12.92 -2.01 9.53
N ALA A 86 -13.63 -1.97 8.40
CA ALA A 86 -15.05 -2.31 8.32
C ALA A 86 -15.36 -3.82 8.44
N GLY A 87 -14.33 -4.67 8.32
CA GLY A 87 -14.47 -6.12 8.42
C GLY A 87 -14.13 -6.67 9.82
N PRO A 88 -14.38 -7.96 10.07
CA PRO A 88 -13.92 -8.61 11.28
C PRO A 88 -12.40 -8.61 11.36
N VAL A 89 -11.87 -8.65 12.58
CA VAL A 89 -10.42 -8.81 12.81
C VAL A 89 -9.96 -10.12 12.14
N PRO A 90 -8.97 -10.08 11.24
CA PRO A 90 -8.49 -11.28 10.58
C PRO A 90 -7.85 -12.25 11.58
N ASP A 91 -8.22 -13.53 11.50
CA ASP A 91 -7.57 -14.58 12.31
C ASP A 91 -6.08 -14.74 11.97
N GLU A 92 -5.72 -14.44 10.72
CA GLU A 92 -4.37 -14.61 10.20
C GLU A 92 -3.94 -13.38 9.41
N LEU A 93 -2.76 -12.87 9.74
CA LEU A 93 -2.09 -11.81 8.97
C LEU A 93 -0.77 -12.34 8.42
N SER A 94 -0.45 -11.92 7.21
CA SER A 94 0.87 -12.08 6.61
C SER A 94 1.57 -10.74 6.57
N ILE A 95 2.85 -10.68 6.96
CA ILE A 95 3.69 -9.49 6.84
C ILE A 95 4.82 -9.75 5.86
N ASP A 96 5.06 -8.78 5.00
CA ASP A 96 6.19 -8.80 4.06
C ASP A 96 6.47 -7.39 3.55
N SER A 97 7.56 -7.23 2.80
CA SER A 97 7.93 -5.98 2.16
C SER A 97 8.26 -6.16 0.69
N THR A 98 8.15 -5.07 -0.07
CA THR A 98 8.56 -5.08 -1.47
C THR A 98 9.30 -3.82 -1.85
N HIS A 99 10.42 -3.97 -2.59
CA HIS A 99 11.17 -2.85 -3.13
C HIS A 99 10.49 -2.28 -4.37
N ILE A 100 10.52 -0.96 -4.47
CA ILE A 100 10.03 -0.18 -5.59
C ILE A 100 11.14 0.72 -6.10
N LYS A 101 11.47 0.64 -7.38
CA LYS A 101 12.42 1.57 -8.00
C LYS A 101 11.87 2.99 -8.00
N ALA A 102 12.68 3.94 -7.52
CA ALA A 102 12.35 5.35 -7.60
C ALA A 102 12.96 5.94 -8.88
N HIS A 103 12.09 6.36 -9.80
CA HIS A 103 12.52 7.03 -11.03
C HIS A 103 13.28 8.33 -10.70
N ARG A 104 14.17 8.78 -11.58
CA ARG A 104 14.93 10.03 -11.38
C ARG A 104 14.03 11.25 -11.10
N SER A 105 12.82 11.29 -11.68
CA SER A 105 11.84 12.36 -11.45
C SER A 105 11.26 12.39 -10.04
N ALA A 106 11.39 11.32 -9.26
CA ALA A 106 10.92 11.27 -7.86
C ALA A 106 11.84 12.02 -6.89
N GLN A 107 12.91 12.66 -7.37
CA GLN A 107 13.89 13.37 -6.56
C GLN A 107 13.62 14.89 -6.52
N GLY A 108 14.38 15.60 -5.67
CA GLY A 108 14.35 17.06 -5.60
C GLY A 108 13.20 17.67 -4.80
N SER A 109 12.57 16.90 -3.89
CA SER A 109 11.58 17.44 -2.96
C SER A 109 12.22 18.04 -1.71
N LYS A 110 11.51 18.96 -1.06
CA LYS A 110 11.88 19.53 0.24
C LYS A 110 12.10 18.41 1.28
N GLY A 111 13.09 18.58 2.16
CA GLY A 111 13.47 17.62 3.18
C GLY A 111 14.43 16.52 2.70
N GLY A 112 14.77 16.49 1.41
CA GLY A 112 15.71 15.52 0.88
C GLY A 112 15.12 14.11 0.66
N ARG A 113 15.97 13.19 0.24
CA ARG A 113 15.56 11.82 -0.14
C ARG A 113 15.02 11.00 1.03
N GLY A 114 15.68 11.07 2.20
CA GLY A 114 15.29 10.32 3.39
C GLY A 114 13.89 10.69 3.87
N ALA A 115 13.59 11.99 3.99
CA ALA A 115 12.27 12.50 4.38
C ALA A 115 11.17 12.10 3.37
N GLN A 116 11.55 11.83 2.12
CA GLN A 116 10.65 11.35 1.09
C GLN A 116 10.65 9.81 0.94
N ALA A 117 11.17 9.08 1.92
CA ALA A 117 11.24 7.61 1.91
C ALA A 117 11.93 7.06 0.64
N ILE A 118 13.04 7.67 0.22
CA ILE A 118 13.90 7.18 -0.86
C ILE A 118 15.29 6.90 -0.28
N GLY A 119 15.73 5.66 -0.38
CA GLY A 119 17.06 5.20 0.01
C GLY A 119 17.86 4.68 -1.18
N THR A 120 19.13 4.39 -0.95
CA THR A 120 20.00 3.72 -1.91
C THR A 120 20.16 2.26 -1.49
N SER A 121 19.82 1.34 -2.40
CA SER A 121 20.04 -0.10 -2.27
C SER A 121 21.01 -0.57 -3.35
N ARG A 122 21.37 -1.87 -3.35
CA ARG A 122 22.20 -2.46 -4.43
C ARG A 122 21.57 -2.25 -5.83
N GLY A 123 20.24 -2.20 -5.92
CA GLY A 123 19.50 -1.93 -7.16
C GLY A 123 19.33 -0.43 -7.49
N GLY A 124 20.06 0.47 -6.83
CA GLY A 124 19.96 1.90 -6.98
C GLY A 124 18.96 2.56 -6.02
N ARG A 125 18.31 3.62 -6.46
CA ARG A 125 17.35 4.36 -5.62
C ARG A 125 16.02 3.63 -5.52
N THR A 126 15.61 3.34 -4.29
CA THR A 126 14.40 2.56 -4.02
C THR A 126 13.63 3.12 -2.83
N SER A 127 12.34 2.89 -2.85
CA SER A 127 11.47 2.90 -1.67
C SER A 127 11.06 1.47 -1.35
N LYS A 128 10.63 1.22 -0.13
CA LYS A 128 10.11 -0.07 0.29
C LYS A 128 8.70 0.08 0.85
N ILE A 129 7.79 -0.75 0.37
CA ILE A 129 6.43 -0.86 0.92
C ILE A 129 6.44 -2.06 1.86
N HIS A 130 6.19 -1.84 3.15
CA HIS A 130 5.93 -2.89 4.12
C HIS A 130 4.41 -3.00 4.28
N CYS A 131 3.88 -4.20 4.31
CA CYS A 131 2.44 -4.43 4.29
C CYS A 131 2.05 -5.56 5.24
N LEU A 132 0.89 -5.40 5.87
CA LEU A 132 0.12 -6.50 6.46
C LEU A 132 -1.02 -6.85 5.52
N ALA A 133 -1.20 -8.13 5.23
CA ALA A 133 -2.31 -8.65 4.45
C ALA A 133 -3.10 -9.70 5.23
N ASP A 134 -4.42 -9.72 5.05
CA ASP A 134 -5.28 -10.77 5.60
C ASP A 134 -5.17 -12.09 4.82
N GLY A 135 -5.82 -13.15 5.31
CA GLY A 135 -5.82 -14.47 4.67
C GLY A 135 -6.43 -14.51 3.26
N LYS A 136 -7.16 -13.48 2.85
CA LYS A 136 -7.67 -13.29 1.48
C LYS A 136 -6.71 -12.51 0.59
N GLY A 137 -5.58 -12.02 1.14
CA GLY A 137 -4.60 -11.20 0.44
C GLY A 137 -5.09 -9.78 0.22
N ARG A 138 -5.92 -9.22 1.12
CA ARG A 138 -6.28 -7.82 1.14
C ARG A 138 -5.32 -7.07 2.06
N PRO A 139 -4.77 -5.92 1.66
CA PRO A 139 -3.91 -5.14 2.54
C PRO A 139 -4.74 -4.57 3.71
N VAL A 140 -4.22 -4.71 4.92
CA VAL A 140 -4.85 -4.20 6.15
C VAL A 140 -4.14 -2.95 6.64
N ALA A 141 -2.82 -2.93 6.53
CA ALA A 141 -1.97 -1.78 6.84
C ALA A 141 -0.74 -1.78 5.95
N PHE A 142 -0.20 -0.59 5.68
CA PHE A 142 1.08 -0.46 4.98
C PHE A 142 1.83 0.79 5.40
N VAL A 143 3.15 0.75 5.26
CA VAL A 143 4.04 1.87 5.50
C VAL A 143 5.10 1.95 4.40
N LEU A 144 5.56 3.16 4.11
CA LEU A 144 6.59 3.44 3.12
C LEU A 144 7.87 3.85 3.83
N THR A 145 8.99 3.22 3.48
CA THR A 145 10.32 3.57 3.99
C THR A 145 11.32 3.76 2.86
N PRO A 146 12.49 4.37 3.13
CA PRO A 146 13.65 4.23 2.28
C PRO A 146 13.99 2.75 2.05
N GLY A 147 14.44 2.39 0.84
CA GLY A 147 14.66 0.99 0.48
C GLY A 147 15.76 0.26 1.24
N ASN A 148 16.63 0.99 1.95
CA ASN A 148 17.71 0.43 2.79
C ASN A 148 17.28 0.08 4.23
N ILE A 149 16.02 0.41 4.61
CA ILE A 149 15.51 0.08 5.95
C ILE A 149 15.23 -1.42 6.03
N ALA A 150 15.67 -2.07 7.11
CA ALA A 150 15.44 -3.50 7.34
C ALA A 150 13.95 -3.80 7.57
N ASP A 151 13.47 -4.93 7.08
CA ASP A 151 12.04 -5.30 7.11
C ASP A 151 11.51 -5.43 8.52
N ILE A 152 12.28 -6.03 9.41
CA ILE A 152 11.94 -6.21 10.81
C ILE A 152 11.63 -4.90 11.55
N THR A 153 12.26 -3.80 11.13
CA THR A 153 12.09 -2.48 11.77
C THR A 153 10.64 -2.01 11.73
N MET A 154 9.89 -2.38 10.67
CA MET A 154 8.51 -1.97 10.49
C MET A 154 7.48 -2.99 10.98
N ALA A 155 7.92 -4.14 11.51
CA ALA A 155 7.02 -5.18 11.97
C ALA A 155 6.13 -4.71 13.13
N LEU A 156 6.73 -4.23 14.21
CA LEU A 156 5.98 -3.76 15.38
C LEU A 156 5.10 -2.53 15.08
N PRO A 157 5.59 -1.47 14.39
CA PRO A 157 4.75 -0.35 14.01
C PRO A 157 3.50 -0.75 13.22
N LEU A 158 3.62 -1.69 12.29
CA LEU A 158 2.48 -2.18 11.52
C LEU A 158 1.50 -3.00 12.38
N LEU A 159 2.02 -3.92 13.19
CA LEU A 159 1.19 -4.78 14.05
C LEU A 159 0.46 -4.00 15.13
N GLN A 160 1.06 -2.94 15.66
CA GLN A 160 0.43 -2.07 16.66
C GLN A 160 -0.66 -1.15 16.06
N ALA A 161 -0.68 -0.98 14.73
CA ALA A 161 -1.69 -0.19 14.04
C ALA A 161 -3.01 -0.96 13.79
N VAL A 162 -3.05 -2.27 14.07
CA VAL A 162 -4.19 -3.15 13.83
C VAL A 162 -4.50 -3.99 15.07
N ALA A 163 -5.71 -4.53 15.15
CA ALA A 163 -6.05 -5.49 16.20
C ALA A 163 -5.20 -6.77 16.05
N PRO A 164 -4.71 -7.37 17.15
CA PRO A 164 -3.88 -8.56 17.09
C PRO A 164 -4.62 -9.73 16.41
N PRO A 165 -4.02 -10.42 15.42
CA PRO A 165 -4.57 -11.62 14.82
C PRO A 165 -4.37 -12.82 15.75
N LYS A 166 -4.96 -13.99 15.43
CA LYS A 166 -4.60 -15.25 16.11
C LYS A 166 -3.21 -15.73 15.71
N ARG A 167 -2.78 -15.47 14.46
CA ARG A 167 -1.43 -15.85 13.98
C ARG A 167 -0.85 -14.83 13.01
N LEU A 168 0.49 -14.75 13.01
CA LEU A 168 1.27 -13.95 12.09
C LEU A 168 2.18 -14.84 11.25
N LEU A 169 2.07 -14.73 9.93
CA LEU A 169 2.95 -15.39 8.97
C LEU A 169 3.98 -14.37 8.45
N ALA A 170 5.26 -14.75 8.48
CA ALA A 170 6.34 -13.92 7.94
C ALA A 170 7.49 -14.80 7.42
N ASP A 171 8.38 -14.22 6.63
CA ASP A 171 9.61 -14.90 6.24
C ASP A 171 10.68 -14.86 7.33
N MET A 172 11.81 -15.47 7.07
CA MET A 172 12.94 -15.55 7.98
C MET A 172 13.55 -14.16 8.32
N ALA A 173 13.37 -13.14 7.47
CA ALA A 173 13.87 -11.80 7.74
C ALA A 173 13.18 -11.14 8.95
N TYR A 174 12.04 -11.68 9.36
CA TYR A 174 11.30 -11.25 10.55
C TYR A 174 11.63 -12.08 11.81
N ASP A 175 12.60 -12.99 11.77
CA ASP A 175 13.01 -13.81 12.92
C ASP A 175 13.86 -13.01 13.91
N ALA A 176 13.25 -12.13 14.67
CA ALA A 176 13.88 -11.36 15.73
C ALA A 176 13.20 -11.61 17.08
N ASP A 177 14.01 -11.66 18.15
CA ASP A 177 13.49 -11.92 19.51
C ASP A 177 12.52 -10.83 19.98
N SER A 178 12.76 -9.57 19.59
CA SER A 178 11.85 -8.46 19.89
C SER A 178 10.43 -8.72 19.33
N LEU A 179 10.34 -9.16 18.08
CA LEU A 179 9.05 -9.49 17.46
C LEU A 179 8.44 -10.74 18.10
N ARG A 180 9.22 -11.82 18.30
CA ARG A 180 8.72 -13.06 18.91
C ARG A 180 8.22 -12.85 20.33
N ASN A 181 8.91 -12.06 21.13
CA ASN A 181 8.50 -11.71 22.49
C ASN A 181 7.18 -10.93 22.49
N TRP A 182 7.04 -9.95 21.60
CA TRP A 182 5.79 -9.22 21.45
C TRP A 182 4.63 -10.14 21.05
N LEU A 183 4.83 -11.01 20.06
CA LEU A 183 3.81 -11.99 19.63
C LEU A 183 3.39 -12.94 20.79
N LYS A 184 4.37 -13.39 21.59
CA LYS A 184 4.10 -14.19 22.78
C LYS A 184 3.27 -13.44 23.82
N GLN A 185 3.64 -12.19 24.12
CA GLN A 185 2.91 -11.34 25.07
C GLN A 185 1.47 -11.04 24.62
N THR A 186 1.26 -10.85 23.31
CA THR A 186 -0.07 -10.61 22.74
C THR A 186 -0.84 -11.88 22.39
N LYS A 187 -0.30 -13.07 22.73
CA LYS A 187 -0.88 -14.39 22.45
C LYS A 187 -1.10 -14.66 20.96
N VAL A 188 -0.28 -14.07 20.10
CA VAL A 188 -0.29 -14.29 18.65
C VAL A 188 0.66 -15.43 18.31
N GLN A 189 0.18 -16.45 17.61
CA GLN A 189 1.02 -17.54 17.13
C GLN A 189 1.98 -17.05 16.02
N ALA A 190 3.29 -17.19 16.23
CA ALA A 190 4.30 -16.88 15.24
C ALA A 190 4.49 -18.05 14.26
N VAL A 191 4.25 -17.83 12.98
CA VAL A 191 4.54 -18.76 11.89
C VAL A 191 5.68 -18.16 11.05
N ILE A 192 6.89 -18.18 11.64
CA ILE A 192 8.09 -17.53 11.13
C ILE A 192 9.24 -18.56 11.15
N PRO A 193 9.88 -18.86 10.02
CA PRO A 193 11.05 -19.75 10.01
C PRO A 193 12.18 -19.15 10.86
N SER A 194 12.89 -19.99 11.56
CA SER A 194 14.07 -19.57 12.30
C SER A 194 15.24 -19.30 11.38
N SER A 195 16.01 -18.26 11.68
CA SER A 195 17.25 -17.98 10.96
C SER A 195 18.30 -19.08 11.22
N ALA A 196 19.17 -19.32 10.27
CA ALA A 196 20.24 -20.31 10.40
C ALA A 196 21.24 -20.00 11.54
N ALA A 197 21.33 -18.74 11.94
CA ALA A 197 22.19 -18.31 13.05
C ALA A 197 21.63 -18.61 14.43
N ARG A 198 20.36 -19.04 14.53
CA ARG A 198 19.70 -19.28 15.83
C ARG A 198 20.11 -20.63 16.39
N ARG A 199 20.68 -20.63 17.60
CA ARG A 199 21.12 -21.86 18.30
C ARG A 199 19.97 -22.82 18.57
N THR A 200 18.82 -22.28 19.00
CA THR A 200 17.62 -23.06 19.30
C THR A 200 16.50 -22.61 18.36
N PRO A 201 16.27 -23.34 17.25
CA PRO A 201 15.21 -23.02 16.32
C PRO A 201 13.82 -23.16 16.98
N TYR A 202 12.91 -22.25 16.63
CA TYR A 202 11.51 -22.38 17.00
C TYR A 202 10.78 -23.36 16.07
N PRO A 203 9.81 -24.12 16.58
CA PRO A 203 8.99 -24.99 15.74
C PRO A 203 8.20 -24.15 14.71
N LEU A 204 8.19 -24.62 13.47
CA LEU A 204 7.45 -23.98 12.38
C LEU A 204 6.20 -24.79 12.03
N ASP A 205 5.04 -24.13 12.04
CA ASP A 205 3.81 -24.71 11.48
C ASP A 205 3.94 -24.78 9.94
N ARG A 206 4.43 -25.93 9.45
CA ARG A 206 4.63 -26.17 8.02
C ARG A 206 3.33 -26.27 7.22
N ARG A 207 2.17 -26.45 7.86
CA ARG A 207 0.86 -26.45 7.21
C ARG A 207 0.33 -25.03 7.01
N ALA A 208 0.60 -24.15 7.96
CA ALA A 208 0.20 -22.75 7.86
C ALA A 208 1.13 -21.92 6.98
N TYR A 209 2.44 -22.16 7.03
CA TYR A 209 3.46 -21.32 6.38
C TYR A 209 3.24 -21.06 4.88
N PRO A 210 2.83 -22.03 4.04
CA PRO A 210 2.59 -21.78 2.62
C PRO A 210 1.50 -20.73 2.33
N ARG A 211 0.58 -20.50 3.27
CA ARG A 211 -0.46 -19.46 3.14
C ARG A 211 0.10 -18.05 3.08
N ARG A 212 1.35 -17.83 3.54
CA ARG A 212 2.05 -16.55 3.38
C ARG A 212 2.09 -16.05 1.93
N ASN A 213 2.01 -16.93 0.96
CA ASN A 213 1.98 -16.60 -0.46
C ASN A 213 0.86 -15.57 -0.84
N VAL A 214 -0.15 -15.38 -0.01
CA VAL A 214 -1.21 -14.38 -0.25
C VAL A 214 -0.63 -12.95 -0.37
N ILE A 215 0.41 -12.62 0.44
CA ILE A 215 1.00 -11.28 0.41
C ILE A 215 1.90 -11.08 -0.82
N GLU A 216 2.58 -12.13 -1.29
CA GLU A 216 3.35 -12.08 -2.54
C GLU A 216 2.42 -11.83 -3.73
N ARG A 217 1.29 -12.53 -3.79
CA ARG A 217 0.25 -12.31 -4.82
C ARG A 217 -0.36 -10.91 -4.73
N LEU A 218 -0.53 -10.37 -3.51
CA LEU A 218 -0.96 -8.98 -3.33
C LEU A 218 0.05 -8.02 -3.97
N PHE A 219 1.34 -8.16 -3.70
CA PHE A 219 2.36 -7.31 -4.31
C PHE A 219 2.39 -7.43 -5.83
N CYS A 220 2.18 -8.62 -6.39
CA CYS A 220 2.03 -8.79 -7.84
C CYS A 220 0.83 -7.99 -8.37
N ARG A 221 -0.34 -8.09 -7.71
CA ARG A 221 -1.53 -7.31 -8.10
C ARG A 221 -1.30 -5.80 -8.04
N LEU A 222 -0.68 -5.30 -6.97
CA LEU A 222 -0.36 -3.88 -6.83
C LEU A 222 0.62 -3.41 -7.91
N LYS A 223 1.65 -4.21 -8.23
CA LYS A 223 2.65 -3.88 -9.26
C LYS A 223 2.12 -3.97 -10.70
N ASN A 224 0.94 -4.54 -10.94
CA ASN A 224 0.25 -4.42 -12.22
C ASN A 224 -0.18 -2.97 -12.52
N TRP A 225 -0.11 -2.08 -11.53
CA TRP A 225 -0.32 -0.66 -11.68
C TRP A 225 1.04 0.03 -11.89
N ARG A 226 1.28 0.55 -13.08
CA ARG A 226 2.61 1.01 -13.49
C ARG A 226 3.21 2.07 -12.56
N ARG A 227 2.36 2.97 -12.00
CA ARG A 227 2.84 3.97 -11.06
C ARG A 227 3.05 3.45 -9.65
N ILE A 228 2.60 2.22 -9.36
CA ILE A 228 2.98 1.50 -8.14
C ILE A 228 4.29 0.72 -8.39
N ALA A 229 4.40 0.04 -9.54
CA ALA A 229 5.61 -0.73 -9.88
C ALA A 229 6.88 0.14 -9.99
N THR A 230 6.72 1.41 -10.41
CA THR A 230 7.79 2.41 -10.45
C THR A 230 7.28 3.71 -9.85
N ARG A 231 8.00 4.21 -8.86
CA ARG A 231 7.63 5.47 -8.19
C ARG A 231 8.13 6.67 -8.99
N TYR A 232 7.19 7.49 -9.47
CA TYR A 232 7.44 8.79 -10.11
C TYR A 232 7.14 9.97 -9.18
N ASP A 233 6.37 9.75 -8.12
CA ASP A 233 5.94 10.80 -7.20
C ASP A 233 7.10 11.25 -6.31
N ARG A 234 7.35 12.57 -6.29
CA ARG A 234 8.38 13.19 -5.46
C ARG A 234 8.03 13.08 -3.98
N LEU A 235 6.78 13.40 -3.64
CA LEU A 235 6.31 13.40 -2.26
C LEU A 235 5.93 11.98 -1.83
N ALA A 236 6.46 11.54 -0.69
CA ALA A 236 6.10 10.25 -0.07
C ALA A 236 4.60 10.15 0.15
N GLN A 237 3.96 11.25 0.58
CA GLN A 237 2.53 11.34 0.84
C GLN A 237 1.69 11.08 -0.41
N ASN A 238 2.11 11.57 -1.59
CA ASN A 238 1.42 11.27 -2.85
C ASN A 238 1.54 9.79 -3.20
N TYR A 239 2.73 9.22 -3.07
CA TYR A 239 2.94 7.81 -3.38
C TYR A 239 2.17 6.88 -2.42
N LEU A 240 2.14 7.19 -1.12
CA LEU A 240 1.28 6.49 -0.15
C LEU A 240 -0.19 6.55 -0.54
N SER A 241 -0.64 7.70 -1.04
CA SER A 241 -2.01 7.87 -1.53
C SER A 241 -2.30 7.03 -2.77
N ALA A 242 -1.32 6.90 -3.68
CA ALA A 242 -1.45 5.98 -4.82
C ALA A 242 -1.59 4.52 -4.34
N ILE A 243 -0.75 4.09 -3.37
CA ILE A 243 -0.84 2.75 -2.79
C ILE A 243 -2.23 2.53 -2.16
N ALA A 244 -2.71 3.48 -1.34
CA ALA A 244 -4.01 3.40 -0.69
C ALA A 244 -5.15 3.24 -1.72
N LEU A 245 -5.21 4.13 -2.72
CA LEU A 245 -6.26 4.11 -3.72
C LEU A 245 -6.23 2.84 -4.59
N VAL A 246 -5.02 2.40 -4.99
CA VAL A 246 -4.86 1.15 -5.75
C VAL A 246 -5.22 -0.07 -4.89
N SER A 247 -4.86 -0.07 -3.60
CA SER A 247 -5.23 -1.14 -2.66
C SER A 247 -6.74 -1.30 -2.54
N ILE A 248 -7.47 -0.19 -2.45
CA ILE A 248 -8.94 -0.20 -2.43
C ILE A 248 -9.47 -0.95 -3.66
N VAL A 249 -9.10 -0.49 -4.86
CA VAL A 249 -9.66 -1.00 -6.12
C VAL A 249 -9.14 -2.40 -6.50
N ALA A 250 -7.91 -2.74 -6.14
CA ALA A 250 -7.31 -4.01 -6.55
C ALA A 250 -7.55 -5.16 -5.57
N ALA A 251 -7.98 -4.88 -4.34
CA ALA A 251 -8.02 -5.90 -3.30
C ALA A 251 -9.26 -5.83 -2.39
N TRP A 252 -9.99 -4.71 -2.34
CA TRP A 252 -11.16 -4.55 -1.47
C TRP A 252 -12.48 -4.46 -2.24
N ILE A 253 -12.42 -4.22 -3.54
CA ILE A 253 -13.53 -4.15 -4.47
C ILE A 253 -13.26 -5.11 -5.64
#